data_71a5256e40f773a40f3c0db324cd6ca1
#
_entry.id   71a5256e40f773a40f3c0db324cd6ca1
#
_cell.length_a   1.000
_cell.length_b   1.000
_cell.length_c   1.000
_cell.angle_alpha   90.00
_cell.angle_beta   90.00
_cell.angle_gamma   90.00
#
_symmetry.space_group_name_H-M   'P 1'
#
loop_
_entity.id
_entity.type
_entity.pdbx_description
1 polymer ?
#
loop_
_entity_poly.entity_id
_entity_poly.type
_entity_poly.pdbx_seq_one_letter_code
_entity_poly.pdbx_strand_id
1 'polypeptide(L)'
;MRVMFSEASLRQALSAGLPAPEGRSFLRQWRSILPISDASLIDRVSLGEAETPLLPSHRYGEKLGIPDLYFKVEQGPTLSLKDRGTALCVLKALEFGCKTVCLSSSGNNAASVSAYGSRAGLNPVVFVQKHVSAAKIFKSLVYGGRVVRIDGDMAAA
;
A
#
# COMPACT_ATOMS: atom_id res chain seq x y z
N MET A 1 -15.69 2.71 4.70
CA MET A 1 -15.89 1.33 5.21
C MET A 1 -14.83 1.05 6.29
N ARG A 2 -15.23 0.68 7.49
CA ARG A 2 -14.29 0.29 8.57
C ARG A 2 -14.13 -1.23 8.52
N VAL A 3 -12.94 -1.71 8.21
CA VAL A 3 -12.63 -3.15 8.31
C VAL A 3 -12.47 -3.46 9.80
N MET A 4 -13.38 -4.28 10.34
CA MET A 4 -13.29 -4.76 11.70
C MET A 4 -12.92 -6.25 11.68
N PHE A 5 -11.81 -6.57 12.30
CA PHE A 5 -11.44 -7.97 12.56
C PHE A 5 -12.07 -8.39 13.88
N SER A 6 -12.69 -9.56 13.93
CA SER A 6 -13.05 -10.14 15.22
C SER A 6 -11.78 -10.66 15.89
N GLU A 7 -11.65 -10.42 17.18
CA GLU A 7 -10.50 -10.93 17.95
C GLU A 7 -10.41 -12.46 17.87
N ALA A 8 -11.55 -13.14 17.88
CA ALA A 8 -11.61 -14.59 17.74
C ALA A 8 -11.03 -15.08 16.40
N SER A 9 -11.38 -14.44 15.28
CA SER A 9 -10.85 -14.79 13.96
C SER A 9 -9.35 -14.55 13.87
N LEU A 10 -8.85 -13.47 14.46
CA LEU A 10 -7.41 -13.18 14.51
C LEU A 10 -6.67 -14.23 15.36
N ARG A 11 -7.17 -14.56 16.54
CA ARG A 11 -6.59 -15.58 17.42
C ARG A 11 -6.56 -16.94 16.72
N GLN A 12 -7.64 -17.34 16.07
CA GLN A 12 -7.70 -18.59 15.31
C GLN A 12 -6.68 -18.60 14.15
N ALA A 13 -6.59 -17.54 13.38
CA ALA A 13 -5.63 -17.45 12.28
C ALA A 13 -4.17 -17.49 12.76
N LEU A 14 -3.87 -16.86 13.89
CA LEU A 14 -2.52 -16.79 14.47
C LEU A 14 -2.15 -18.03 15.30
N SER A 15 -3.11 -18.82 15.79
CA SER A 15 -2.83 -20.06 16.53
C SER A 15 -2.15 -21.13 15.68
N ALA A 16 -2.30 -21.07 14.36
CA ALA A 16 -1.61 -21.94 13.41
C ALA A 16 -0.15 -21.47 13.13
N GLY A 17 0.32 -20.42 13.80
CA GLY A 17 1.60 -19.78 13.54
C GLY A 17 1.50 -18.65 12.52
N LEU A 18 2.56 -17.84 12.43
CA LEU A 18 2.64 -16.81 11.39
C LEU A 18 2.73 -17.49 10.02
N PRO A 19 1.96 -17.01 9.02
CA PRO A 19 2.01 -17.60 7.69
C PRO A 19 3.42 -17.49 7.11
N ALA A 20 3.88 -18.61 6.55
CA ALA A 20 5.15 -18.61 5.82
C ALA A 20 5.08 -17.67 4.61
N PRO A 21 6.20 -17.04 4.21
CA PRO A 21 6.22 -16.22 3.01
C PRO A 21 5.85 -17.05 1.77
N GLU A 22 4.68 -16.84 1.21
CA GLU A 22 4.26 -17.44 -0.06
C GLU A 22 4.59 -16.48 -1.20
N GLY A 23 5.81 -16.54 -1.71
CA GLY A 23 6.26 -15.69 -2.81
C GLY A 23 6.46 -14.22 -2.39
N ARG A 24 6.42 -13.32 -3.39
CA ARG A 24 6.63 -11.88 -3.19
C ARG A 24 5.31 -11.12 -3.17
N SER A 25 4.33 -11.55 -2.36
CA SER A 25 3.07 -10.82 -2.21
C SER A 25 2.58 -10.81 -0.78
N PHE A 26 2.51 -9.61 -0.21
CA PHE A 26 1.90 -9.36 1.09
C PHE A 26 0.44 -9.88 1.15
N LEU A 27 -0.34 -9.67 0.09
CA LEU A 27 -1.72 -10.12 0.04
C LEU A 27 -1.84 -11.64 0.13
N ARG A 28 -0.93 -12.36 -0.53
CA ARG A 28 -0.92 -13.83 -0.54
C ARG A 28 -0.49 -14.38 0.81
N GLN A 29 0.58 -13.84 1.38
CA GLN A 29 1.11 -14.23 2.67
C GLN A 29 0.08 -14.07 3.80
N TRP A 30 -0.62 -12.94 3.83
CA TRP A 30 -1.52 -12.58 4.91
C TRP A 30 -3.00 -12.82 4.60
N ARG A 31 -3.32 -13.57 3.54
CA ARG A 31 -4.71 -13.78 3.08
C ARG A 31 -5.64 -14.36 4.15
N SER A 32 -5.11 -15.18 5.07
CA SER A 32 -5.91 -15.81 6.12
C SER A 32 -6.48 -14.83 7.14
N ILE A 33 -5.84 -13.65 7.29
CA ILE A 33 -6.27 -12.60 8.23
C ILE A 33 -6.74 -11.34 7.51
N LEU A 34 -6.45 -11.20 6.22
CA LEU A 34 -6.95 -10.07 5.44
C LEU A 34 -8.38 -10.32 4.95
N PRO A 35 -9.21 -9.27 4.83
CA PRO A 35 -10.60 -9.39 4.39
C PRO A 35 -10.68 -9.61 2.86
N ILE A 36 -10.03 -10.65 2.36
CA ILE A 36 -10.01 -11.02 0.94
C ILE A 36 -11.07 -12.08 0.70
N SER A 37 -12.04 -11.78 -0.15
CA SER A 37 -13.13 -12.69 -0.53
C SER A 37 -12.78 -13.50 -1.78
N ASP A 38 -12.03 -12.90 -2.71
CA ASP A 38 -11.60 -13.57 -3.95
C ASP A 38 -10.06 -13.50 -4.09
N ALA A 39 -9.40 -14.59 -3.71
CA ALA A 39 -7.95 -14.71 -3.80
C ALA A 39 -7.42 -14.79 -5.25
N SER A 40 -8.27 -15.10 -6.25
CA SER A 40 -7.87 -15.15 -7.66
C SER A 40 -7.48 -13.77 -8.21
N LEU A 41 -7.95 -12.70 -7.57
CA LEU A 41 -7.64 -11.32 -7.94
C LEU A 41 -6.26 -10.86 -7.48
N ILE A 42 -5.58 -11.60 -6.58
CA ILE A 42 -4.30 -11.18 -6.03
C ILE A 42 -3.26 -10.91 -7.11
N ASP A 43 -3.14 -11.80 -8.09
CA ASP A 43 -2.13 -11.67 -9.16
C ASP A 43 -2.42 -10.51 -10.14
N ARG A 44 -3.66 -10.04 -10.20
CA ARG A 44 -4.02 -8.84 -10.95
C ARG A 44 -3.59 -7.56 -10.27
N VAL A 45 -3.43 -7.59 -8.95
CA VAL A 45 -3.16 -6.42 -8.12
C VAL A 45 -1.71 -6.36 -7.69
N SER A 46 -1.15 -7.47 -7.20
CA SER A 46 0.18 -7.50 -6.59
C SER A 46 1.26 -7.04 -7.57
N LEU A 47 2.13 -6.16 -7.07
CA LEU A 47 3.36 -5.71 -7.72
C LEU A 47 4.61 -6.34 -7.06
N GLY A 48 4.43 -7.35 -6.22
CA GLY A 48 5.50 -7.98 -5.48
C GLY A 48 5.82 -7.26 -4.16
N GLU A 49 4.83 -6.59 -3.56
CA GLU A 49 4.91 -6.04 -2.21
C GLU A 49 5.08 -7.18 -1.20
N ALA A 50 6.31 -7.40 -0.80
CA ALA A 50 6.69 -8.49 0.08
C ALA A 50 7.26 -7.96 1.40
N GLU A 51 7.91 -8.86 2.11
CA GLU A 51 8.69 -8.49 3.28
C GLU A 51 9.81 -7.52 2.90
N THR A 52 10.02 -6.56 3.77
CA THR A 52 11.05 -5.53 3.59
C THR A 52 12.19 -5.76 4.60
N PRO A 53 13.44 -5.41 4.26
CA PRO A 53 14.58 -5.66 5.13
C PRO A 53 14.46 -5.02 6.51
N LEU A 54 14.96 -5.72 7.51
CA LEU A 54 15.21 -5.19 8.84
C LEU A 54 16.73 -5.17 9.06
N LEU A 55 17.32 -3.98 8.98
CA LEU A 55 18.77 -3.81 9.00
C LEU A 55 19.26 -3.32 10.37
N PRO A 56 20.26 -3.98 11.00
CA PRO A 56 20.84 -3.47 12.23
C PRO A 56 21.58 -2.16 11.99
N SER A 57 21.52 -1.28 12.95
CA SER A 57 22.17 0.04 12.89
C SER A 57 23.20 0.22 14.01
N HIS A 58 24.31 -0.48 13.92
CA HIS A 58 25.35 -0.50 14.97
C HIS A 58 25.84 0.91 15.32
N ARG A 59 26.23 1.70 14.31
CA ARG A 59 26.78 3.04 14.51
C ARG A 59 25.83 4.00 15.23
N TYR A 60 24.53 3.99 14.85
CA TYR A 60 23.53 4.83 15.52
C TYR A 60 23.13 4.23 16.87
N GLY A 61 23.07 2.91 16.98
CA GLY A 61 22.80 2.20 18.21
C GLY A 61 23.81 2.57 19.30
N GLU A 62 25.10 2.48 18.99
CA GLU A 62 26.18 2.89 19.89
C GLU A 62 26.06 4.36 20.30
N LYS A 63 25.87 5.26 19.32
CA LYS A 63 25.75 6.71 19.58
C LYS A 63 24.58 7.08 20.47
N LEU A 64 23.49 6.32 20.41
CA LEU A 64 22.26 6.57 21.16
C LEU A 64 22.15 5.72 22.43
N GLY A 65 23.09 4.81 22.68
CA GLY A 65 23.00 3.86 23.78
C GLY A 65 21.90 2.79 23.61
N ILE A 66 21.52 2.49 22.37
CA ILE A 66 20.51 1.51 21.99
C ILE A 66 21.19 0.41 21.15
N PRO A 67 21.76 -0.63 21.77
CA PRO A 67 22.56 -1.65 21.06
C PRO A 67 21.75 -2.42 20.01
N ASP A 68 20.49 -2.67 20.27
CA ASP A 68 19.56 -3.41 19.39
C ASP A 68 18.69 -2.47 18.52
N LEU A 69 19.29 -1.45 17.92
CA LEU A 69 18.61 -0.54 17.00
C LEU A 69 18.56 -1.14 15.59
N TYR A 70 17.37 -1.21 15.02
CA TYR A 70 17.14 -1.68 13.64
C TYR A 70 16.36 -0.66 12.83
N PHE A 71 16.61 -0.63 11.52
CA PHE A 71 15.80 0.10 10.55
C PHE A 71 14.95 -0.85 9.72
N LYS A 72 13.64 -0.66 9.71
CA LYS A 72 12.74 -1.28 8.74
C LYS A 72 12.81 -0.48 7.44
N VAL A 73 13.41 -1.07 6.40
CA VAL A 73 13.65 -0.36 5.13
C VAL A 73 12.52 -0.64 4.16
N GLU A 74 11.72 0.37 3.87
CA GLU A 74 10.55 0.25 2.98
C GLU A 74 10.97 0.29 1.51
N GLN A 75 11.36 -0.87 0.97
CA GLN A 75 11.77 -1.10 -0.42
C GLN A 75 10.66 -1.76 -1.25
N GLY A 76 9.42 -1.38 -1.02
CA GLY A 76 8.29 -1.85 -1.83
C GLY A 76 8.31 -1.31 -3.27
N PRO A 77 7.38 -1.75 -4.12
CA PRO A 77 7.31 -1.36 -5.54
C PRO A 77 7.30 0.14 -5.80
N THR A 78 6.70 0.94 -4.91
CA THR A 78 6.72 2.40 -5.01
C THR A 78 7.65 3.07 -3.99
N LEU A 79 8.48 2.29 -3.30
CA LEU A 79 9.39 2.71 -2.23
C LEU A 79 8.66 3.33 -1.04
N SER A 80 7.55 2.74 -0.64
CA SER A 80 6.73 3.25 0.45
C SER A 80 5.96 2.15 1.18
N LEU A 81 5.81 2.31 2.48
CA LEU A 81 4.94 1.48 3.32
C LEU A 81 3.46 1.48 2.86
N LYS A 82 3.08 2.46 2.01
CA LYS A 82 1.71 2.58 1.49
C LYS A 82 1.32 1.39 0.61
N ASP A 83 2.29 0.75 -0.01
CA ASP A 83 2.07 -0.32 -0.97
C ASP A 83 1.22 -1.46 -0.40
N ARG A 84 1.47 -1.89 0.84
CA ARG A 84 0.70 -2.97 1.47
C ARG A 84 -0.78 -2.63 1.66
N GLY A 85 -1.06 -1.44 2.20
CA GLY A 85 -2.45 -0.98 2.38
C GLY A 85 -3.16 -0.71 1.05
N THR A 86 -2.44 -0.12 0.11
CA THR A 86 -2.97 0.17 -1.23
C THR A 86 -3.31 -1.10 -2.00
N ALA A 87 -2.44 -2.11 -1.95
CA ALA A 87 -2.70 -3.40 -2.60
C ALA A 87 -4.02 -3.99 -2.13
N LEU A 88 -4.28 -4.01 -0.82
CA LEU A 88 -5.54 -4.49 -0.26
C LEU A 88 -6.74 -3.61 -0.69
N CYS A 89 -6.60 -2.29 -0.63
CA CYS A 89 -7.67 -1.38 -1.05
C CYS A 89 -8.06 -1.57 -2.53
N VAL A 90 -7.06 -1.72 -3.40
CA VAL A 90 -7.29 -1.94 -4.84
C VAL A 90 -7.91 -3.32 -5.10
N LEU A 91 -7.48 -4.35 -4.38
CA LEU A 91 -8.11 -5.67 -4.45
C LEU A 91 -9.59 -5.59 -4.05
N LYS A 92 -9.90 -4.93 -2.95
CA LYS A 92 -11.30 -4.70 -2.53
C LYS A 92 -12.09 -3.91 -3.56
N ALA A 93 -11.49 -2.92 -4.23
CA ALA A 93 -12.16 -2.18 -5.31
C ALA A 93 -12.54 -3.11 -6.48
N LEU A 94 -11.67 -4.06 -6.85
CA LEU A 94 -11.99 -5.08 -7.85
C LEU A 94 -13.13 -5.99 -7.38
N GLU A 95 -13.08 -6.48 -6.15
CA GLU A 95 -14.15 -7.32 -5.59
C GLU A 95 -15.52 -6.62 -5.60
N PHE A 96 -15.53 -5.30 -5.42
CA PHE A 96 -16.74 -4.47 -5.52
C PHE A 96 -17.12 -4.08 -6.95
N GLY A 97 -16.40 -4.56 -7.95
CA GLY A 97 -16.68 -4.24 -9.36
C GLY A 97 -16.38 -2.79 -9.75
N CYS A 98 -15.61 -2.06 -8.96
CA CYS A 98 -15.20 -0.69 -9.27
C CYS A 98 -14.41 -0.64 -10.58
N LYS A 99 -14.54 0.48 -11.29
CA LYS A 99 -13.74 0.77 -12.50
C LYS A 99 -12.73 1.89 -12.26
N THR A 100 -12.91 2.65 -11.22
CA THR A 100 -12.10 3.82 -10.88
C THR A 100 -11.78 3.79 -9.39
N VAL A 101 -10.56 4.15 -9.06
CA VAL A 101 -10.13 4.44 -7.68
C VAL A 101 -9.68 5.87 -7.61
N CYS A 102 -10.11 6.59 -6.59
CA CYS A 102 -9.75 7.99 -6.44
C CYS A 102 -9.30 8.31 -5.02
N LEU A 103 -8.41 9.30 -4.91
CA LEU A 103 -7.96 9.80 -3.62
C LEU A 103 -7.45 11.23 -3.74
N SER A 104 -7.44 11.94 -2.61
CA SER A 104 -6.77 13.22 -2.46
C SER A 104 -5.42 13.01 -1.78
N SER A 105 -4.33 13.16 -2.54
CA SER A 105 -2.95 13.06 -2.02
C SER A 105 -1.95 13.52 -3.07
N SER A 106 -0.88 14.19 -2.66
CA SER A 106 0.24 14.56 -3.52
C SER A 106 1.53 13.78 -3.23
N GLY A 107 1.45 12.76 -2.38
CA GLY A 107 2.64 12.02 -1.89
C GLY A 107 2.63 10.54 -2.23
N ASN A 108 3.24 9.75 -1.35
CA ASN A 108 3.43 8.32 -1.54
C ASN A 108 2.12 7.54 -1.71
N ASN A 109 1.03 7.98 -1.09
CA ASN A 109 -0.26 7.33 -1.25
C ASN A 109 -0.79 7.47 -2.68
N ALA A 110 -0.66 8.68 -3.26
CA ALA A 110 -1.02 8.93 -4.67
C ALA A 110 -0.20 8.08 -5.63
N ALA A 111 1.12 8.00 -5.43
CA ALA A 111 2.00 7.17 -6.24
C ALA A 111 1.62 5.68 -6.14
N SER A 112 1.38 5.18 -4.94
CA SER A 112 0.99 3.79 -4.69
C SER A 112 -0.36 3.46 -5.35
N VAL A 113 -1.41 4.27 -5.13
CA VAL A 113 -2.73 4.04 -5.75
C VAL A 113 -2.66 4.11 -7.27
N SER A 114 -1.84 5.00 -7.83
CA SER A 114 -1.62 5.05 -9.28
C SER A 114 -1.01 3.76 -9.80
N ALA A 115 0.04 3.26 -9.15
CA ALA A 115 0.73 2.03 -9.56
C ALA A 115 -0.19 0.80 -9.48
N TYR A 116 -0.80 0.56 -8.31
CA TYR A 116 -1.64 -0.62 -8.10
C TYR A 116 -2.95 -0.56 -8.86
N GLY A 117 -3.57 0.63 -8.96
CA GLY A 117 -4.79 0.85 -9.75
C GLY A 117 -4.57 0.57 -11.23
N SER A 118 -3.47 1.09 -11.81
CA SER A 118 -3.09 0.82 -13.20
C SER A 118 -2.77 -0.66 -13.42
N ARG A 119 -2.04 -1.30 -12.50
CA ARG A 119 -1.74 -2.74 -12.55
C ARG A 119 -3.03 -3.57 -12.59
N ALA A 120 -4.01 -3.19 -11.80
CA ALA A 120 -5.30 -3.88 -11.69
C ALA A 120 -6.25 -3.64 -12.88
N GLY A 121 -5.91 -2.74 -13.79
CA GLY A 121 -6.77 -2.32 -14.91
C GLY A 121 -7.89 -1.36 -14.49
N LEU A 122 -7.73 -0.69 -13.36
CA LEU A 122 -8.63 0.38 -12.91
C LEU A 122 -8.14 1.74 -13.44
N ASN A 123 -8.99 2.77 -13.31
CA ASN A 123 -8.65 4.15 -13.62
C ASN A 123 -8.25 4.88 -12.33
N PRO A 124 -6.96 5.05 -12.00
CA PRO A 124 -6.56 5.81 -10.82
C PRO A 124 -6.69 7.32 -11.08
N VAL A 125 -7.44 8.00 -10.23
CA VAL A 125 -7.62 9.45 -10.25
C VAL A 125 -7.10 10.05 -8.96
N VAL A 126 -6.18 11.00 -9.09
CA VAL A 126 -5.51 11.64 -7.96
C VAL A 126 -5.87 13.13 -7.95
N PHE A 127 -6.54 13.56 -6.90
CA PHE A 127 -6.84 14.97 -6.67
C PHE A 127 -5.70 15.63 -5.90
N VAL A 128 -5.24 16.79 -6.37
CA VAL A 128 -4.17 17.56 -5.74
C VAL A 128 -4.52 19.04 -5.72
N GLN A 129 -3.97 19.74 -4.75
CA GLN A 129 -4.09 21.21 -4.72
C GLN A 129 -3.41 21.84 -5.95
N LYS A 130 -3.96 22.95 -6.43
CA LYS A 130 -3.49 23.69 -7.61
C LYS A 130 -1.99 23.98 -7.63
N HIS A 131 -1.41 24.31 -6.48
CA HIS A 131 -0.03 24.73 -6.34
C HIS A 131 0.96 23.60 -6.05
N VAL A 132 0.53 22.36 -6.07
CA VAL A 132 1.44 21.21 -5.87
C VAL A 132 2.48 21.16 -6.99
N SER A 133 3.75 21.07 -6.61
CA SER A 133 4.86 21.01 -7.57
C SER A 133 4.79 19.76 -8.47
N ALA A 134 5.31 19.89 -9.70
CA ALA A 134 5.40 18.77 -10.64
C ALA A 134 6.20 17.59 -10.06
N ALA A 135 7.25 17.85 -9.29
CA ALA A 135 8.07 16.82 -8.67
C ALA A 135 7.26 15.91 -7.72
N LYS A 136 6.28 16.46 -6.99
CA LYS A 136 5.44 15.67 -6.07
C LYS A 136 4.45 14.74 -6.78
N ILE A 137 3.97 15.13 -7.98
CA ILE A 137 2.99 14.34 -8.74
C ILE A 137 3.64 13.45 -9.79
N PHE A 138 4.94 13.60 -10.02
CA PHE A 138 5.67 12.90 -11.07
C PHE A 138 5.48 11.37 -11.00
N LYS A 139 5.65 10.78 -9.82
CA LYS A 139 5.47 9.33 -9.65
C LYS A 139 4.05 8.88 -10.01
N SER A 140 3.03 9.66 -9.61
CA SER A 140 1.64 9.33 -9.93
C SER A 140 1.39 9.32 -11.44
N LEU A 141 1.95 10.29 -12.16
CA LEU A 141 1.84 10.37 -13.62
C LEU A 141 2.57 9.20 -14.31
N VAL A 142 3.80 8.90 -13.89
CA VAL A 142 4.60 7.79 -14.44
C VAL A 142 3.91 6.44 -14.23
N TYR A 143 3.23 6.25 -13.09
CA TYR A 143 2.46 5.04 -12.80
C TYR A 143 1.06 5.02 -13.42
N GLY A 144 0.73 5.96 -14.31
CA GLY A 144 -0.54 5.97 -15.05
C GLY A 144 -1.71 6.61 -14.31
N GLY A 145 -1.47 7.31 -13.21
CA GLY A 145 -2.51 8.06 -12.49
C GLY A 145 -2.94 9.32 -13.25
N ARG A 146 -4.24 9.54 -13.34
CA ARG A 146 -4.81 10.79 -13.83
C ARG A 146 -4.81 11.82 -12.70
N VAL A 147 -4.02 12.87 -12.83
CA VAL A 147 -3.92 13.93 -11.82
C VAL A 147 -4.89 15.07 -12.15
N VAL A 148 -5.78 15.39 -11.21
CA VAL A 148 -6.72 16.49 -11.27
C VAL A 148 -6.30 17.55 -10.26
N ARG A 149 -6.05 18.77 -10.74
CA ARG A 149 -5.72 19.92 -9.88
C ARG A 149 -7.00 20.63 -9.48
N ILE A 150 -7.17 20.87 -8.19
CA ILE A 150 -8.32 21.57 -7.64
C ILE A 150 -7.89 22.90 -7.02
N ASP A 151 -8.79 23.88 -7.07
CA ASP A 151 -8.63 25.17 -6.39
C ASP A 151 -9.30 25.08 -5.01
N GLY A 152 -8.53 24.69 -4.00
CA GLY A 152 -8.99 24.40 -2.65
C GLY A 152 -7.93 23.70 -1.81
N ASP A 153 -8.29 23.39 -0.58
CA ASP A 153 -7.46 22.59 0.32
C ASP A 153 -7.67 21.08 0.09
N MET A 154 -6.98 20.26 0.89
CA MET A 154 -7.08 18.79 0.81
C MET A 154 -8.43 18.25 1.28
N ALA A 155 -9.23 19.04 2.00
CA ALA A 155 -10.57 18.67 2.42
C ALA A 155 -11.62 18.93 1.33
N ALA A 156 -11.32 19.84 0.42
CA ALA A 156 -12.14 20.14 -0.75
C ALA A 156 -11.91 19.14 -1.91
N ALA A 157 -10.88 18.30 -1.82
CA ALA A 157 -10.52 17.25 -2.77
C ALA A 157 -11.12 15.90 -2.39
#